data_0990cadeaeeaca4976c27949397f7063
#
_entry.id   0990cadeaeeaca4976c27949397f7063
#
_cell.length_a   1.000
_cell.length_b   1.000
_cell.length_c   1.000
_cell.angle_alpha   90.00
_cell.angle_beta   90.00
_cell.angle_gamma   90.00
#
_symmetry.space_group_name_H-M   'P 1'
#
loop_
_entity.id
_entity.type
_entity.pdbx_description
1 polymer ?
#
loop_
_entity_poly.entity_id
_entity_poly.type
_entity_poly.pdbx_seq_one_letter_code
_entity_poly.pdbx_strand_id
1 'polypeptide(L)'
;MNDAKYVVVRSVQFKKGYKLAKKQGKDLPLLAWGVNQLAQDVPLPSNWKDHQLKGNMKQYRECHIGGYSDWLLIYEKRDTDLILYLFGTGTHAELFGM
;
A
#
# COMPACT_ATOMS: atom_id res chain seq x y z
N MET A 1 -21.26 -0.94 -9.02
CA MET A 1 -21.41 -1.44 -7.63
C MET A 1 -20.05 -1.82 -7.09
N ASN A 2 -19.76 -1.49 -5.86
CA ASN A 2 -18.47 -1.76 -5.26
C ASN A 2 -18.47 -3.16 -4.63
N ASP A 3 -17.63 -4.05 -5.14
CA ASP A 3 -17.51 -5.43 -4.65
C ASP A 3 -16.34 -5.59 -3.68
N ALA A 4 -15.90 -4.50 -3.06
CA ALA A 4 -14.77 -4.55 -2.15
C ALA A 4 -15.07 -5.44 -0.95
N LYS A 5 -14.16 -6.35 -0.66
CA LYS A 5 -14.22 -7.20 0.53
C LYS A 5 -13.80 -6.45 1.78
N TYR A 6 -12.86 -5.52 1.63
CA TYR A 6 -12.29 -4.76 2.74
C TYR A 6 -12.68 -3.30 2.67
N VAL A 7 -12.90 -2.71 3.85
CA VAL A 7 -13.04 -1.26 3.98
C VAL A 7 -11.64 -0.66 4.09
N VAL A 8 -11.36 0.35 3.30
CA VAL A 8 -10.03 0.98 3.27
C VAL A 8 -9.94 2.04 4.37
N VAL A 9 -8.92 1.91 5.22
CA VAL A 9 -8.61 2.89 6.27
C VAL A 9 -7.19 3.40 6.03
N ARG A 10 -7.03 4.73 6.02
CA ARG A 10 -5.75 5.38 5.74
C ARG A 10 -5.17 5.97 7.02
N SER A 11 -3.92 5.60 7.34
CA SER A 11 -3.22 6.18 8.47
C SER A 11 -2.84 7.64 8.20
N VAL A 12 -2.50 8.37 9.24
CA VAL A 12 -1.95 9.73 9.10
C VAL A 12 -0.67 9.70 8.27
N GLN A 13 0.19 8.72 8.53
CA GLN A 13 1.44 8.56 7.79
C GLN A 13 1.20 8.29 6.31
N PHE A 14 0.22 7.45 5.99
CA PHE A 14 -0.15 7.22 4.59
C PHE A 14 -0.60 8.51 3.92
N LYS A 15 -1.44 9.30 4.58
CA LYS A 15 -1.93 10.57 4.01
C LYS A 15 -0.79 11.54 3.74
N LYS A 16 0.21 11.60 4.63
CA LYS A 16 1.40 12.43 4.42
C LYS A 16 2.21 11.95 3.23
N GLY A 17 2.43 10.65 3.12
CA GLY A 17 3.15 10.05 2.00
C GLY A 17 2.43 10.25 0.68
N TYR A 18 1.11 10.19 0.69
CA TYR A 18 0.29 10.45 -0.48
C TYR A 18 0.47 11.89 -0.98
N LYS A 19 0.44 12.87 -0.06
CA LYS A 19 0.65 14.27 -0.42
C LYS A 19 2.04 14.48 -1.02
N LEU A 20 3.06 13.84 -0.45
CA LEU A 20 4.41 13.94 -0.97
C LEU A 20 4.51 13.33 -2.37
N ALA A 21 3.91 12.17 -2.58
CA ALA A 21 3.88 11.52 -3.89
C ALA A 21 3.21 12.42 -4.93
N LYS A 22 2.13 13.11 -4.55
CA LYS A 22 1.45 14.05 -5.42
C LYS A 22 2.39 15.19 -5.83
N LYS A 23 3.14 15.75 -4.88
CA LYS A 23 4.10 16.81 -5.17
C LYS A 23 5.22 16.33 -6.08
N GLN A 24 5.61 15.08 -5.96
CA GLN A 24 6.67 14.47 -6.76
C GLN A 24 6.18 14.04 -8.15
N GLY A 25 4.91 14.25 -8.47
CA GLY A 25 4.36 13.89 -9.77
C GLY A 25 4.21 12.39 -10.00
N LYS A 26 4.08 11.61 -8.94
CA LYS A 26 3.92 10.17 -9.07
C LYS A 26 2.55 9.81 -9.62
N ASP A 27 2.45 8.59 -10.19
CA ASP A 27 1.23 8.07 -10.82
C ASP A 27 0.20 7.68 -9.76
N LEU A 28 -0.54 8.66 -9.24
CA LEU A 28 -1.53 8.40 -8.20
C LEU A 28 -2.65 7.46 -8.65
N PRO A 29 -3.14 7.52 -9.90
CA PRO A 29 -4.13 6.54 -10.37
C PRO A 29 -3.61 5.10 -10.28
N LEU A 30 -2.32 4.87 -10.48
CA LEU A 30 -1.74 3.54 -10.37
C LEU A 30 -1.78 3.05 -8.92
N LEU A 31 -1.47 3.92 -7.97
CA LEU A 31 -1.61 3.61 -6.54
C LEU A 31 -3.06 3.27 -6.21
N ALA A 32 -4.01 4.09 -6.68
CA ALA A 32 -5.42 3.86 -6.44
C ALA A 32 -5.87 2.52 -7.03
N TRP A 33 -5.38 2.16 -8.19
CA TRP A 33 -5.69 0.87 -8.81
C TRP A 33 -5.21 -0.29 -7.91
N GLY A 34 -3.98 -0.19 -7.41
CA GLY A 34 -3.43 -1.22 -6.53
C GLY A 34 -4.22 -1.37 -5.24
N VAL A 35 -4.57 -0.24 -4.61
CA VAL A 35 -5.39 -0.26 -3.39
C VAL A 35 -6.75 -0.92 -3.68
N ASN A 36 -7.35 -0.61 -4.83
CA ASN A 36 -8.64 -1.20 -5.20
C ASN A 36 -8.53 -2.71 -5.41
N GLN A 37 -7.45 -3.19 -6.03
CA GLN A 37 -7.20 -4.63 -6.17
C GLN A 37 -7.13 -5.30 -4.81
N LEU A 38 -6.37 -4.72 -3.89
CA LEU A 38 -6.24 -5.25 -2.54
C LEU A 38 -7.56 -5.23 -1.79
N ALA A 39 -8.35 -4.17 -1.95
CA ALA A 39 -9.65 -4.04 -1.29
C ALA A 39 -10.64 -5.08 -1.77
N GLN A 40 -10.53 -5.51 -3.03
CA GLN A 40 -11.36 -6.57 -3.60
C GLN A 40 -10.80 -7.98 -3.35
N ASP A 41 -9.66 -8.05 -2.68
CA ASP A 41 -8.95 -9.30 -2.43
C ASP A 41 -8.49 -9.99 -3.73
N VAL A 42 -8.11 -9.16 -4.71
CA VAL A 42 -7.56 -9.61 -5.99
C VAL A 42 -6.04 -9.48 -5.92
N PRO A 43 -5.28 -10.52 -6.33
CA PRO A 43 -3.81 -10.43 -6.26
C PRO A 43 -3.26 -9.30 -7.13
N LEU A 44 -2.18 -8.69 -6.64
CA LEU A 44 -1.41 -7.71 -7.42
C LEU A 44 -0.56 -8.43 -8.45
N PRO A 45 -0.14 -7.73 -9.52
CA PRO A 45 0.79 -8.31 -10.49
C PRO A 45 2.05 -8.82 -9.79
N SER A 46 2.63 -9.91 -10.28
CA SER A 46 3.79 -10.53 -9.65
C SER A 46 4.99 -9.60 -9.59
N ASN A 47 5.14 -8.70 -10.58
CA ASN A 47 6.25 -7.76 -10.60
C ASN A 47 6.13 -6.66 -9.54
N TRP A 48 4.99 -6.51 -8.89
CA TRP A 48 4.87 -5.59 -7.76
C TRP A 48 5.49 -6.15 -6.49
N LYS A 49 5.87 -7.44 -6.49
CA LYS A 49 6.60 -8.10 -5.40
C LYS A 49 5.93 -7.96 -4.04
N ASP A 50 4.62 -8.18 -4.02
CA ASP A 50 3.84 -8.16 -2.77
C ASP A 50 4.36 -9.25 -1.84
N HIS A 51 4.81 -8.87 -0.65
CA HIS A 51 5.36 -9.82 0.30
C HIS A 51 5.16 -9.34 1.73
N GLN A 52 5.15 -10.30 2.65
CA GLN A 52 5.03 -10.01 4.08
C GLN A 52 6.36 -9.49 4.62
N LEU A 53 6.28 -8.48 5.47
CA LEU A 53 7.45 -7.96 6.16
C LEU A 53 7.82 -8.87 7.34
N LYS A 54 9.03 -8.68 7.88
CA LYS A 54 9.57 -9.52 8.95
C LYS A 54 9.72 -8.75 10.24
N GLY A 55 9.98 -9.49 11.33
CA GLY A 55 10.26 -8.90 12.64
C GLY A 55 9.04 -8.16 13.20
N ASN A 56 9.28 -6.95 13.70
CA ASN A 56 8.22 -6.15 14.32
C ASN A 56 7.14 -5.71 13.34
N MET A 57 7.40 -5.84 12.04
CA MET A 57 6.48 -5.41 10.99
C MET A 57 5.74 -6.58 10.35
N LYS A 58 5.76 -7.75 10.97
CA LYS A 58 5.23 -8.97 10.35
C LYS A 58 3.73 -8.94 10.04
N GLN A 59 2.97 -8.06 10.69
CA GLN A 59 1.55 -7.89 10.38
C GLN A 59 1.32 -7.13 9.09
N TYR A 60 2.35 -6.47 8.58
CA TYR A 60 2.26 -5.66 7.38
C TYR A 60 2.81 -6.37 6.17
N ARG A 61 2.35 -5.95 5.00
CA ARG A 61 2.87 -6.39 3.72
C ARG A 61 3.36 -5.17 2.96
N GLU A 62 4.29 -5.40 2.05
CA GLU A 62 4.91 -4.37 1.22
C GLU A 62 4.76 -4.75 -0.24
N CYS A 63 4.45 -3.78 -1.09
CA CYS A 63 4.52 -3.99 -2.54
C CYS A 63 5.17 -2.77 -3.19
N HIS A 64 5.72 -3.00 -4.40
CA HIS A 64 6.33 -1.96 -5.21
C HIS A 64 5.31 -1.49 -6.24
N ILE A 65 4.87 -0.25 -6.11
CA ILE A 65 3.83 0.29 -6.99
C ILE A 65 4.39 0.41 -8.40
N GLY A 66 3.76 -0.28 -9.35
CA GLY A 66 4.22 -0.32 -10.74
C GLY A 66 5.37 -1.28 -11.01
N GLY A 67 5.97 -1.85 -9.98
CA GLY A 67 6.96 -2.92 -10.11
C GLY A 67 8.40 -2.51 -10.35
N TYR A 68 8.67 -1.25 -10.68
CA TYR A 68 10.03 -0.85 -11.09
C TYR A 68 10.71 0.12 -10.16
N SER A 69 9.94 0.87 -9.39
CA SER A 69 10.50 1.99 -8.63
C SER A 69 10.58 1.65 -7.16
N ASP A 70 11.31 2.48 -6.43
CA ASP A 70 11.36 2.44 -4.97
C ASP A 70 10.15 3.17 -4.39
N TRP A 71 8.96 2.99 -5.00
CA TRP A 71 7.72 3.56 -4.50
C TRP A 71 6.89 2.45 -3.89
N LEU A 72 6.84 2.43 -2.58
CA LEU A 72 6.26 1.33 -1.82
C LEU A 72 4.88 1.67 -1.30
N LEU A 73 4.07 0.63 -1.13
CA LEU A 73 2.84 0.68 -0.34
C LEU A 73 2.98 -0.35 0.77
N ILE A 74 2.86 0.12 2.01
CA ILE A 74 2.85 -0.75 3.19
C ILE A 74 1.42 -0.82 3.70
N TYR A 75 0.91 -2.03 3.88
CA TYR A 75 -0.49 -2.21 4.25
C TYR A 75 -0.67 -3.44 5.12
N GLU A 76 -1.82 -3.52 5.76
CA GLU A 76 -2.23 -4.68 6.56
C GLU A 76 -3.66 -5.07 6.17
N LYS A 77 -3.89 -6.36 5.94
CA LYS A 77 -5.23 -6.90 5.78
C LYS A 77 -5.67 -7.47 7.11
N ARG A 78 -6.70 -6.86 7.69
CA ARG A 78 -7.29 -7.33 8.95
C ARG A 78 -8.54 -8.15 8.61
N ASP A 79 -8.37 -9.44 8.48
CA ASP A 79 -9.43 -10.31 8.00
C ASP A 79 -10.61 -10.42 8.98
N THR A 80 -10.33 -10.30 10.27
CA THR A 80 -11.40 -10.35 11.30
C THR A 80 -12.37 -9.18 11.14
N ASP A 81 -11.84 -7.97 10.87
CA ASP A 81 -12.65 -6.76 10.77
C ASP A 81 -12.93 -6.37 9.33
N LEU A 82 -12.39 -7.10 8.36
CA LEU A 82 -12.48 -6.78 6.94
C LEU A 82 -11.99 -5.37 6.65
N ILE A 83 -10.83 -5.02 7.20
CA ILE A 83 -10.21 -3.71 7.02
C ILE A 83 -8.91 -3.87 6.24
N LEU A 84 -8.74 -3.04 5.21
CA LEU A 84 -7.46 -2.85 4.54
C LEU A 84 -6.86 -1.56 5.10
N TYR A 85 -5.87 -1.71 5.97
CA TYR A 85 -5.23 -0.58 6.63
C TYR A 85 -4.00 -0.16 5.83
N LEU A 86 -4.02 1.06 5.31
CA LEU A 86 -2.89 1.62 4.55
C LEU A 86 -1.98 2.33 5.54
N PHE A 87 -0.85 1.69 5.83
CA PHE A 87 0.10 2.18 6.82
C PHE A 87 0.94 3.34 6.29
N GLY A 88 1.45 3.21 5.07
CA GLY A 88 2.29 4.26 4.50
C GLY A 88 2.60 4.03 3.03
N THR A 89 3.04 5.08 2.36
CA THR A 89 3.55 5.01 0.99
C THR A 89 4.73 5.97 0.87
N GLY A 90 5.74 5.56 0.09
CA GLY A 90 6.95 6.34 -0.09
C GLY A 90 8.12 5.44 -0.47
N THR A 91 9.33 6.00 -0.47
CA THR A 91 10.54 5.23 -0.67
C THR A 91 10.94 4.50 0.62
N HIS A 92 11.88 3.56 0.52
CA HIS A 92 12.43 2.92 1.72
C HIS A 92 12.98 3.97 2.70
N ALA A 93 13.69 4.96 2.20
CA ALA A 93 14.25 6.02 3.05
C ALA A 93 13.15 6.81 3.73
N GLU A 94 12.08 7.15 3.01
CA GLU A 94 10.98 7.92 3.58
C GLU A 94 10.20 7.14 4.63
N LEU A 95 10.02 5.85 4.42
CA LEU A 95 9.22 5.01 5.31
C LEU A 95 10.01 4.45 6.48
N PHE A 96 11.28 4.12 6.29
CA PHE A 96 12.09 3.42 7.28
C PHE A 96 13.31 4.20 7.74
N GLY A 97 13.53 5.39 7.23
CA GLY A 97 14.64 6.24 7.66
C GLY A 97 16.02 5.76 7.21
N MET A 98 16.08 5.01 6.10
CA MET A 98 17.36 4.48 5.62
C MET A 98 17.88 5.23 4.41
#